data_c78860f527795ab1844bd262c782612b
#
_entry.id   c78860f527795ab1844bd262c782612b
#
_cell.length_a   1.000
_cell.length_b   1.000
_cell.length_c   1.000
_cell.angle_alpha   90.00
_cell.angle_beta   90.00
_cell.angle_gamma   90.00
#
_symmetry.space_group_name_H-M   'P 1'
#
loop_
_entity.id
_entity.type
_entity.pdbx_description
1 polymer ?
#
loop_
_entity_poly.entity_id
_entity_poly.type
_entity_poly.pdbx_seq_one_letter_code
_entity_poly.pdbx_strand_id
1 'polypeptide(L)'
;KIIDLRKNNAKFLSSKLSKFSSIRVPAPPIGYDHIYQMYTIRLSNQSLRDNLHDFLTQKKIFSKVYFNPIHLTEFYKKKFNLKENSLPQTETISSQVLTLPLYPNMENEEKNYIVESISEFFEKRE
;
A
#
# COMPACT_ATOMS: atom_id res chain seq x y z
N LYS A 1 2.99 -11.38 -20.81
CA LYS A 1 4.25 -11.72 -20.11
C LYS A 1 4.55 -10.78 -18.93
N ILE A 2 4.66 -9.44 -19.13
CA ILE A 2 4.94 -8.47 -18.02
C ILE A 2 3.77 -8.43 -17.02
N ILE A 3 2.55 -8.37 -17.51
CA ILE A 3 1.34 -8.35 -16.67
C ILE A 3 1.23 -9.62 -15.84
N ASP A 4 1.50 -10.79 -16.44
CA ASP A 4 1.41 -12.08 -15.74
C ASP A 4 2.45 -12.17 -14.61
N LEU A 5 3.66 -11.68 -14.84
CA LEU A 5 4.71 -11.59 -13.82
C LEU A 5 4.26 -10.69 -12.63
N ARG A 6 3.68 -9.51 -12.93
CA ARG A 6 3.13 -8.63 -11.88
C ARG A 6 2.01 -9.29 -11.11
N LYS A 7 1.07 -9.96 -11.80
CA LYS A 7 -0.03 -10.70 -11.17
C LYS A 7 0.47 -11.82 -10.25
N ASN A 8 1.48 -12.57 -10.68
CA ASN A 8 2.07 -13.64 -9.88
C ASN A 8 2.76 -13.09 -8.63
N ASN A 9 3.52 -12.00 -8.76
CA ASN A 9 4.15 -11.33 -7.62
C ASN A 9 3.11 -10.76 -6.65
N ALA A 10 2.05 -10.12 -7.16
CA ALA A 10 0.95 -9.61 -6.35
C ALA A 10 0.20 -10.74 -5.61
N LYS A 11 -0.05 -11.86 -6.28
CA LYS A 11 -0.67 -13.05 -5.68
C LYS A 11 0.19 -13.60 -4.55
N PHE A 12 1.51 -13.68 -4.75
CA PHE A 12 2.44 -14.11 -3.71
C PHE A 12 2.37 -13.19 -2.48
N LEU A 13 2.52 -11.88 -2.67
CA LEU A 13 2.46 -10.92 -1.57
C LEU A 13 1.10 -10.97 -0.85
N SER A 14 0.00 -11.02 -1.60
CA SER A 14 -1.35 -11.08 -1.03
C SER A 14 -1.56 -12.34 -0.20
N SER A 15 -1.09 -13.50 -0.65
CA SER A 15 -1.22 -14.77 0.08
C SER A 15 -0.49 -14.76 1.42
N LYS A 16 0.60 -13.99 1.53
CA LYS A 16 1.40 -13.89 2.75
C LYS A 16 0.94 -12.78 3.68
N LEU A 17 0.48 -11.64 3.12
CA LEU A 17 0.13 -10.47 3.91
C LEU A 17 -1.33 -10.48 4.41
N SER A 18 -2.22 -11.24 3.77
CA SER A 18 -3.62 -11.37 4.21
C SER A 18 -3.81 -12.02 5.59
N LYS A 19 -2.77 -12.66 6.14
CA LYS A 19 -2.80 -13.21 7.51
C LYS A 19 -2.86 -12.12 8.59
N PHE A 20 -2.41 -10.90 8.29
CA PHE A 20 -2.43 -9.79 9.24
C PHE A 20 -3.77 -9.07 9.18
N SER A 21 -4.54 -9.13 10.27
CA SER A 21 -5.87 -8.49 10.36
C SER A 21 -5.84 -6.97 10.16
N SER A 22 -4.70 -6.34 10.46
CA SER A 22 -4.46 -4.90 10.28
C SER A 22 -4.10 -4.51 8.85
N ILE A 23 -3.92 -5.48 7.93
CA ILE A 23 -3.60 -5.24 6.52
C ILE A 23 -4.77 -5.68 5.64
N ARG A 24 -5.23 -4.79 4.78
CA ARG A 24 -6.10 -5.13 3.66
C ARG A 24 -5.27 -5.10 2.38
N VAL A 25 -5.12 -6.27 1.75
CA VAL A 25 -4.44 -6.41 0.45
C VAL A 25 -5.36 -5.97 -0.71
N PRO A 26 -4.79 -5.56 -1.86
CA PRO A 26 -5.59 -5.21 -3.03
C PRO A 26 -6.33 -6.46 -3.56
N ALA A 27 -7.65 -6.37 -3.61
CA ALA A 27 -8.55 -7.41 -4.12
C ALA A 27 -9.48 -6.81 -5.17
N PRO A 28 -9.21 -7.04 -6.47
CA PRO A 28 -10.08 -6.56 -7.53
C PRO A 28 -11.45 -7.26 -7.45
N PRO A 29 -12.55 -6.56 -7.75
CA PRO A 29 -13.87 -7.18 -7.84
C PRO A 29 -13.90 -8.31 -8.88
N ILE A 30 -14.85 -9.24 -8.72
CA ILE A 30 -15.06 -10.33 -9.68
C ILE A 30 -15.35 -9.74 -11.06
N GLY A 31 -14.71 -10.27 -12.11
CA GLY A 31 -14.86 -9.80 -13.48
C GLY A 31 -13.92 -8.68 -13.90
N TYR A 32 -13.11 -8.15 -12.97
CA TYR A 32 -12.10 -7.13 -13.27
C TYR A 32 -10.70 -7.72 -13.35
N ASP A 33 -9.95 -7.32 -14.37
CA ASP A 33 -8.57 -7.75 -14.58
C ASP A 33 -7.59 -6.67 -14.12
N HIS A 34 -7.05 -6.81 -12.92
CA HIS A 34 -6.10 -5.85 -12.33
C HIS A 34 -4.67 -6.16 -12.77
N ILE A 35 -4.00 -5.18 -13.35
CA ILE A 35 -2.63 -5.33 -13.90
C ILE A 35 -1.52 -5.12 -12.87
N TYR A 36 -1.86 -4.71 -11.64
CA TYR A 36 -0.93 -4.42 -10.54
C TYR A 36 0.23 -3.52 -10.95
N GLN A 37 -0.09 -2.37 -11.56
CA GLN A 37 0.88 -1.31 -11.79
C GLN A 37 1.48 -0.83 -10.47
N MET A 38 0.65 -0.73 -9.44
CA MET A 38 1.03 -0.52 -8.04
C MET A 38 0.42 -1.62 -7.17
N TYR A 39 1.15 -2.02 -6.14
CA TYR A 39 0.66 -2.93 -5.11
C TYR A 39 0.47 -2.14 -3.81
N THR A 40 -0.73 -1.66 -3.60
CA THR A 40 -1.08 -0.78 -2.48
C THR A 40 -1.89 -1.54 -1.44
N ILE A 41 -1.34 -1.64 -0.24
CA ILE A 41 -2.03 -2.18 0.93
C ILE A 41 -2.69 -1.05 1.71
N ARG A 42 -3.73 -1.38 2.47
CA ARG A 42 -4.39 -0.44 3.38
C ARG A 42 -4.22 -0.94 4.81
N LEU A 43 -3.71 -0.08 5.70
CA LEU A 43 -3.56 -0.34 7.12
C LEU A 43 -4.83 0.14 7.87
N SER A 44 -5.00 -0.31 9.10
CA SER A 44 -6.18 0.03 9.91
C SER A 44 -6.26 1.52 10.28
N ASN A 45 -5.12 2.21 10.36
CA ASN A 45 -5.06 3.66 10.63
C ASN A 45 -3.75 4.28 10.13
N GLN A 46 -3.70 5.61 10.15
CA GLN A 46 -2.55 6.39 9.68
C GLN A 46 -1.29 6.12 10.51
N SER A 47 -1.39 6.09 11.83
CA SER A 47 -0.22 5.87 12.69
C SER A 47 0.45 4.52 12.41
N LEU A 48 -0.33 3.47 12.21
CA LEU A 48 0.19 2.16 11.84
C LEU A 48 0.87 2.19 10.45
N ARG A 49 0.26 2.92 9.49
CA ARG A 49 0.83 3.13 8.16
C ARG A 49 2.18 3.84 8.23
N ASP A 50 2.27 4.93 8.98
CA ASP A 50 3.48 5.73 9.10
C ASP A 50 4.59 4.93 9.79
N ASN A 51 4.27 4.24 10.88
CA ASN A 51 5.24 3.38 11.58
C ASN A 51 5.76 2.23 10.69
N LEU A 52 4.88 1.60 9.90
CA LEU A 52 5.30 0.55 8.97
C LEU A 52 6.17 1.14 7.85
N HIS A 53 5.82 2.31 7.32
CA HIS A 53 6.63 3.00 6.31
C HIS A 53 8.04 3.30 6.81
N ASP A 54 8.16 3.84 8.02
CA ASP A 54 9.44 4.17 8.64
C ASP A 54 10.28 2.91 8.91
N PHE A 55 9.64 1.85 9.41
CA PHE A 55 10.30 0.56 9.62
C PHE A 55 10.83 -0.04 8.31
N LEU A 56 10.01 -0.04 7.25
CA LEU A 56 10.43 -0.53 5.95
C LEU A 56 11.57 0.32 5.35
N THR A 57 11.55 1.63 5.58
CA THR A 57 12.63 2.54 5.17
C THR A 57 13.96 2.17 5.86
N GLN A 58 13.94 1.87 7.16
CA GLN A 58 15.11 1.38 7.90
C GLN A 58 15.64 0.05 7.35
N LYS A 59 14.74 -0.80 6.88
CA LYS A 59 15.06 -2.07 6.18
C LYS A 59 15.47 -1.87 4.72
N LYS A 60 15.59 -0.62 4.24
CA LYS A 60 15.88 -0.27 2.84
C LYS A 60 14.85 -0.80 1.83
N ILE A 61 13.62 -0.98 2.26
CA ILE A 61 12.48 -1.33 1.42
C ILE A 61 11.75 -0.04 1.05
N PHE A 62 11.80 0.36 -0.23
CA PHE A 62 11.19 1.59 -0.73
C PHE A 62 9.67 1.45 -0.86
N SER A 63 8.97 1.71 0.23
CA SER A 63 7.52 1.90 0.19
C SER A 63 7.16 3.36 -0.04
N LYS A 64 5.96 3.62 -0.57
CA LYS A 64 5.51 4.99 -0.87
C LYS A 64 4.07 5.23 -0.45
N VAL A 65 3.82 6.43 0.06
CA VAL A 65 2.47 6.95 0.27
C VAL A 65 2.03 7.68 -1.00
N TYR A 66 1.16 7.10 -1.78
CA TYR A 66 0.54 7.68 -2.98
C TYR A 66 -0.97 7.86 -2.72
N PHE A 67 -1.59 8.99 -2.97
CA PHE A 67 -1.13 10.37 -3.13
C PHE A 67 -1.81 11.20 -2.04
N ASN A 68 -1.30 12.38 -1.73
CA ASN A 68 -2.12 13.33 -1.01
C ASN A 68 -3.39 13.60 -1.84
N PRO A 69 -4.58 13.66 -1.22
CA PRO A 69 -5.81 13.93 -1.94
C PRO A 69 -5.71 15.21 -2.76
N ILE A 70 -6.00 15.12 -4.05
CA ILE A 70 -5.85 16.27 -4.98
C ILE A 70 -6.64 17.48 -4.50
N HIS A 71 -7.86 17.27 -3.97
CA HIS A 71 -8.73 18.33 -3.47
C HIS A 71 -8.12 19.09 -2.27
N LEU A 72 -7.15 18.49 -1.55
CA LEU A 72 -6.44 19.11 -0.43
C LEU A 72 -5.15 19.82 -0.86
N THR A 73 -4.76 19.77 -2.12
CA THR A 73 -3.62 20.55 -2.61
C THR A 73 -3.96 22.03 -2.65
N GLU A 74 -2.98 22.88 -2.47
CA GLU A 74 -3.17 24.33 -2.35
C GLU A 74 -3.92 24.94 -3.53
N PHE A 75 -3.57 24.51 -4.75
CA PHE A 75 -4.24 24.98 -5.96
C PHE A 75 -5.74 24.68 -5.97
N TYR A 76 -6.13 23.43 -5.69
CA TYR A 76 -7.54 23.04 -5.73
C TYR A 76 -8.33 23.57 -4.55
N LYS A 77 -7.73 23.63 -3.35
CA LYS A 77 -8.34 24.30 -2.19
C LYS A 77 -8.74 25.74 -2.53
N LYS A 78 -7.81 26.50 -3.09
CA LYS A 78 -8.07 27.91 -3.44
C LYS A 78 -9.07 28.05 -4.60
N LYS A 79 -8.88 27.27 -5.67
CA LYS A 79 -9.70 27.39 -6.89
C LYS A 79 -11.18 27.01 -6.67
N PHE A 80 -11.44 25.98 -5.87
CA PHE A 80 -12.78 25.41 -5.67
C PHE A 80 -13.32 25.60 -4.25
N ASN A 81 -12.63 26.37 -3.41
CA ASN A 81 -12.97 26.58 -1.99
C ASN A 81 -13.18 25.26 -1.21
N LEU A 82 -12.31 24.27 -1.48
CA LEU A 82 -12.37 22.96 -0.85
C LEU A 82 -11.70 23.01 0.52
N LYS A 83 -12.23 22.21 1.46
CA LYS A 83 -11.72 22.12 2.84
C LYS A 83 -11.45 20.67 3.21
N GLU A 84 -10.76 20.47 4.31
CA GLU A 84 -10.67 19.17 4.97
C GLU A 84 -12.08 18.64 5.28
N ASN A 85 -12.26 17.35 5.18
CA ASN A 85 -13.55 16.65 5.28
C ASN A 85 -14.55 16.92 4.11
N SER A 86 -14.11 17.59 3.04
CA SER A 86 -14.94 17.70 1.83
C SER A 86 -15.14 16.35 1.14
N LEU A 87 -14.16 15.45 1.22
CA LEU A 87 -14.21 14.09 0.68
C LEU A 87 -13.71 13.08 1.73
N PRO A 88 -14.50 12.82 2.79
CA PRO A 88 -14.02 12.08 3.97
C PRO A 88 -13.54 10.65 3.65
N GLN A 89 -14.19 9.96 2.71
CA GLN A 89 -13.75 8.62 2.28
C GLN A 89 -12.36 8.66 1.63
N THR A 90 -12.13 9.61 0.73
CA THR A 90 -10.83 9.79 0.06
C THR A 90 -9.75 10.14 1.07
N GLU A 91 -10.03 11.04 1.99
CA GLU A 91 -9.09 11.49 3.02
C GLU A 91 -8.73 10.33 3.97
N THR A 92 -9.73 9.57 4.43
CA THR A 92 -9.51 8.38 5.28
C THR A 92 -8.65 7.33 4.55
N ILE A 93 -8.99 6.98 3.31
CA ILE A 93 -8.25 5.96 2.57
C ILE A 93 -6.82 6.43 2.29
N SER A 94 -6.62 7.68 1.87
CA SER A 94 -5.28 8.20 1.57
C SER A 94 -4.37 8.23 2.80
N SER A 95 -4.92 8.43 4.00
CA SER A 95 -4.15 8.37 5.24
C SER A 95 -3.70 6.95 5.62
N GLN A 96 -4.36 5.92 5.09
CA GLN A 96 -4.17 4.52 5.47
C GLN A 96 -3.39 3.69 4.45
N VAL A 97 -3.24 4.17 3.21
CA VAL A 97 -2.63 3.37 2.14
C VAL A 97 -1.10 3.48 2.12
N LEU A 98 -0.46 2.37 1.78
CA LEU A 98 0.98 2.25 1.58
C LEU A 98 1.26 1.36 0.37
N THR A 99 2.02 1.87 -0.59
CA THR A 99 2.41 1.13 -1.78
C THR A 99 3.74 0.44 -1.54
N LEU A 100 3.75 -0.88 -1.68
CA LEU A 100 4.94 -1.72 -1.58
C LEU A 100 5.61 -1.88 -2.96
N PRO A 101 6.92 -2.18 -3.00
CA PRO A 101 7.60 -2.48 -4.24
C PRO A 101 6.94 -3.66 -4.97
N LEU A 102 6.63 -3.48 -6.25
CA LEU A 102 6.18 -4.55 -7.14
C LEU A 102 6.59 -4.26 -8.57
N TYR A 103 7.41 -5.12 -9.15
CA TYR A 103 7.87 -5.05 -10.53
C TYR A 103 7.95 -6.46 -11.15
N PRO A 104 7.99 -6.58 -12.50
CA PRO A 104 7.86 -7.87 -13.16
C PRO A 104 8.93 -8.89 -12.74
N ASN A 105 10.19 -8.48 -12.70
CA ASN A 105 11.33 -9.36 -12.47
C ASN A 105 11.76 -9.41 -11.00
N MET A 106 10.81 -9.31 -10.05
CA MET A 106 11.11 -9.51 -8.62
C MET A 106 11.58 -10.95 -8.39
N GLU A 107 12.71 -11.08 -7.74
CA GLU A 107 13.25 -12.37 -7.30
C GLU A 107 12.51 -12.89 -6.07
N ASN A 108 12.61 -14.18 -5.80
CA ASN A 108 11.93 -14.78 -4.64
C ASN A 108 12.49 -14.23 -3.33
N GLU A 109 13.79 -13.99 -3.27
CA GLU A 109 14.49 -13.41 -2.13
C GLU A 109 13.96 -12.02 -1.80
N GLU A 110 13.72 -11.17 -2.79
CA GLU A 110 13.17 -9.84 -2.61
C GLU A 110 11.74 -9.88 -2.07
N LYS A 111 10.90 -10.75 -2.64
CA LYS A 111 9.52 -10.95 -2.17
C LYS A 111 9.47 -11.47 -0.75
N ASN A 112 10.30 -12.44 -0.42
CA ASN A 112 10.40 -13.00 0.92
C ASN A 112 10.90 -11.94 1.91
N TYR A 113 11.91 -11.16 1.56
CA TYR A 113 12.44 -10.11 2.40
C TYR A 113 11.39 -9.05 2.77
N ILE A 114 10.53 -8.65 1.81
CA ILE A 114 9.41 -7.76 2.08
C ILE A 114 8.43 -8.39 3.09
N VAL A 115 8.05 -9.65 2.87
CA VAL A 115 7.11 -10.37 3.73
C VAL A 115 7.68 -10.57 5.13
N GLU A 116 8.92 -11.00 5.26
CA GLU A 116 9.61 -11.22 6.53
C GLU A 116 9.76 -9.90 7.31
N SER A 117 10.13 -8.81 6.64
CA SER A 117 10.22 -7.49 7.27
C SER A 117 8.87 -7.02 7.80
N ILE A 118 7.79 -7.23 7.06
CA ILE A 118 6.43 -6.90 7.53
C ILE A 118 6.01 -7.82 8.69
N SER A 119 6.35 -9.10 8.64
CA SER A 119 6.09 -10.04 9.75
C SER A 119 6.82 -9.60 11.01
N GLU A 120 8.11 -9.29 10.92
CA GLU A 120 8.92 -8.78 12.04
C GLU A 120 8.32 -7.51 12.67
N PHE A 121 7.79 -6.62 11.81
CA PHE A 121 7.14 -5.39 12.30
C PHE A 121 5.92 -5.69 13.16
N PHE A 122 5.09 -6.64 12.78
CA PHE A 122 3.89 -7.00 13.55
C PHE A 122 4.21 -7.84 14.78
N GLU A 123 5.15 -8.78 14.70
CA GLU A 123 5.58 -9.61 15.84
C GLU A 123 6.18 -8.81 17.00
N LYS A 124 6.84 -7.70 16.72
CA LYS A 124 7.38 -6.81 17.76
C LYS A 124 6.33 -5.92 18.45
N ARG A 125 5.07 -6.00 18.03
CA ARG A 125 3.96 -5.17 18.54
C ARG A 125 2.90 -5.98 19.29
N GLU A 126 3.01 -7.29 19.24
CA GLU A 126 2.26 -8.20 20.12
C GLU A 126 2.96 -8.36 21.47
#